data_f5851aec46db72f0e17d6af5c89cd6dd
#
_entry.id   f5851aec46db72f0e17d6af5c89cd6dd
#
_cell.length_a   1.000
_cell.length_b   1.000
_cell.length_c   1.000
_cell.angle_alpha   90.00
_cell.angle_beta   90.00
_cell.angle_gamma   90.00
#
_symmetry.space_group_name_H-M   'P 1'
#
loop_
_entity.id
_entity.type
_entity.pdbx_description
1 polymer ?
#
loop_
_entity_poly.entity_id
_entity_poly.type
_entity_poly.pdbx_seq_one_letter_code
_entity_poly.pdbx_strand_id
1 'polypeptide(L)'
;MPFLKQVFAIMKAKIMDREDVRQSLQVILDVTQEVKNGRNYLIFPEGTRSRRGNQVGDFKGGSFKCAVKAKAPIVPVALLNAFEPFDRNSIAPVTVQVHFLEPIPYEVYQSMKTTEIAEIVKTRIEETIAEYEK
;
A
#
# COMPACT_ATOMS: atom_id res chain seq x y z
N MET A 1 21.29 -7.56 -0.48
CA MET A 1 21.77 -6.88 -1.70
C MET A 1 22.13 -5.42 -1.37
N PRO A 2 23.37 -4.99 -1.51
CA PRO A 2 23.76 -3.61 -1.17
C PRO A 2 23.05 -2.56 -2.04
N PHE A 3 22.81 -2.87 -3.32
CA PHE A 3 22.14 -1.97 -4.27
C PHE A 3 20.72 -1.57 -3.82
N LEU A 4 19.91 -2.51 -3.35
CA LEU A 4 18.55 -2.24 -2.90
C LEU A 4 18.52 -1.30 -1.68
N LYS A 5 19.47 -1.41 -0.76
CA LYS A 5 19.58 -0.48 0.38
C LYS A 5 19.82 0.95 -0.08
N GLN A 6 20.65 1.14 -1.11
CA GLN A 6 20.90 2.47 -1.69
C GLN A 6 19.66 3.04 -2.36
N VAL A 7 18.93 2.22 -3.13
CA VAL A 7 17.65 2.63 -3.76
C VAL A 7 16.65 3.05 -2.68
N PHE A 8 16.48 2.25 -1.64
CA PHE A 8 15.57 2.59 -0.53
C PHE A 8 15.98 3.88 0.20
N ALA A 9 17.28 4.11 0.37
CA ALA A 9 17.78 5.35 0.96
C ALA A 9 17.47 6.58 0.09
N ILE A 10 17.68 6.49 -1.22
CA ILE A 10 17.36 7.56 -2.18
C ILE A 10 15.85 7.84 -2.18
N MET A 11 15.02 6.80 -2.19
CA MET A 11 13.56 6.93 -2.11
C MET A 11 13.07 7.38 -0.73
N LYS A 12 13.96 7.46 0.26
CA LYS A 12 13.62 7.70 1.67
C LYS A 12 12.55 6.72 2.17
N ALA A 13 12.60 5.48 1.69
CA ALA A 13 11.68 4.44 2.10
C ALA A 13 11.90 4.05 3.56
N LYS A 14 10.82 3.84 4.28
CA LYS A 14 10.88 3.32 5.66
C LYS A 14 10.81 1.80 5.61
N ILE A 15 11.83 1.15 6.12
CA ILE A 15 11.88 -0.32 6.23
C ILE A 15 11.26 -0.69 7.57
N MET A 16 10.31 -1.62 7.55
CA MET A 16 9.63 -2.11 8.74
C MET A 16 10.00 -3.58 8.96
N ASP A 17 10.54 -3.89 10.14
CA ASP A 17 10.66 -5.26 10.61
C ASP A 17 9.33 -5.68 11.24
N ARG A 18 8.70 -6.71 10.66
CA ARG A 18 7.37 -7.17 11.10
C ARG A 18 7.40 -7.94 12.41
N GLU A 19 8.56 -8.45 12.79
CA GLU A 19 8.76 -9.18 14.04
C GLU A 19 9.07 -8.23 15.20
N ASP A 20 9.57 -7.01 14.91
CA ASP A 20 9.84 -6.00 15.91
C ASP A 20 8.67 -5.00 16.04
N VAL A 21 7.82 -5.22 17.03
CA VAL A 21 6.65 -4.36 17.30
C VAL A 21 7.07 -2.93 17.66
N ARG A 22 8.19 -2.75 18.37
CA ARG A 22 8.65 -1.40 18.78
C ARG A 22 9.15 -0.62 17.58
N GLN A 23 9.93 -1.25 16.72
CA GLN A 23 10.39 -0.65 15.47
C GLN A 23 9.19 -0.30 14.56
N SER A 24 8.21 -1.19 14.44
CA SER A 24 7.00 -0.96 13.65
C SER A 24 6.22 0.25 14.15
N LEU A 25 6.08 0.41 15.46
CA LEU A 25 5.43 1.59 16.05
C LEU A 25 6.20 2.87 15.77
N GLN A 26 7.53 2.85 15.87
CA GLN A 26 8.36 4.01 15.58
C GLN A 26 8.24 4.42 14.12
N VAL A 27 8.26 3.46 13.19
CA VAL A 27 8.06 3.73 11.75
C VAL A 27 6.70 4.38 11.49
N ILE A 28 5.63 3.90 12.13
CA ILE A 28 4.29 4.50 12.00
C ILE A 28 4.28 5.95 12.51
N LEU A 29 4.96 6.25 13.60
CA LEU A 29 5.06 7.61 14.13
C LEU A 29 5.84 8.53 13.19
N ASP A 30 6.98 8.07 12.68
CA ASP A 30 7.81 8.81 11.73
C ASP A 30 7.05 9.12 10.44
N VAL A 31 6.40 8.12 9.86
CA VAL A 31 5.56 8.28 8.65
C VAL A 31 4.42 9.26 8.93
N THR A 32 3.75 9.15 10.07
CA THR A 32 2.69 10.07 10.47
C THR A 32 3.18 11.53 10.50
N GLN A 33 4.35 11.76 11.08
CA GLN A 33 4.93 13.11 11.16
C GLN A 33 5.29 13.65 9.76
N GLU A 34 5.88 12.81 8.92
CA GLU A 34 6.25 13.21 7.55
C GLU A 34 4.99 13.48 6.68
N VAL A 35 3.93 12.71 6.84
CA VAL A 35 2.64 12.94 6.16
C VAL A 35 2.02 14.27 6.62
N LYS A 36 2.05 14.58 7.92
CA LYS A 36 1.61 15.89 8.44
C LYS A 36 2.40 17.04 7.84
N ASN A 37 3.66 16.82 7.50
CA ASN A 37 4.54 17.80 6.86
C ASN A 37 4.37 17.86 5.33
N GLY A 38 3.35 17.20 4.78
CA GLY A 38 2.99 17.27 3.36
C GLY A 38 3.64 16.21 2.46
N ARG A 39 4.30 15.19 3.04
CA ARG A 39 4.89 14.10 2.27
C ARG A 39 3.87 13.02 1.97
N ASN A 40 3.87 12.50 0.73
CA ASN A 40 3.06 11.36 0.35
C ASN A 40 3.81 10.04 0.61
N TYR A 41 3.08 9.01 1.03
CA TYR A 41 3.61 7.66 1.23
C TYR A 41 2.80 6.64 0.46
N LEU A 42 3.49 5.72 -0.21
CA LEU A 42 2.91 4.50 -0.76
C LEU A 42 3.05 3.38 0.26
N ILE A 43 1.95 2.72 0.57
CA ILE A 43 1.91 1.62 1.54
C ILE A 43 1.26 0.40 0.89
N PHE A 44 1.88 -0.77 1.08
CA PHE A 44 1.31 -2.05 0.67
C PHE A 44 0.68 -2.73 1.89
N PRO A 45 -0.66 -2.63 2.05
CA PRO A 45 -1.34 -3.04 3.28
C PRO A 45 -1.40 -4.56 3.47
N GLU A 46 -1.20 -5.36 2.42
CA GLU A 46 -1.07 -6.81 2.52
C GLU A 46 0.18 -7.21 3.33
N GLY A 47 1.22 -6.39 3.24
CA GLY A 47 2.48 -6.63 3.89
C GLY A 47 3.27 -7.83 3.36
N THR A 48 2.83 -8.47 2.28
CA THR A 48 3.50 -9.58 1.59
C THR A 48 3.10 -9.59 0.12
N ARG A 49 3.81 -10.34 -0.71
CA ARG A 49 3.37 -10.60 -2.08
C ARG A 49 2.23 -11.62 -2.07
N SER A 50 1.18 -11.39 -2.85
CA SER A 50 0.02 -12.28 -2.89
C SER A 50 0.37 -13.68 -3.43
N ARG A 51 1.28 -13.77 -4.38
CA ARG A 51 1.64 -15.01 -5.12
C ARG A 51 0.45 -15.69 -5.80
N ARG A 52 -0.65 -14.96 -5.97
CA ARG A 52 -1.91 -15.45 -6.57
C ARG A 52 -2.36 -14.53 -7.70
N GLY A 53 -1.43 -14.05 -8.51
CA GLY A 53 -1.72 -13.16 -9.63
C GLY A 53 -2.31 -11.83 -9.14
N ASN A 54 -3.43 -11.42 -9.75
CA ASN A 54 -4.13 -10.18 -9.40
C ASN A 54 -5.03 -10.31 -8.15
N GLN A 55 -5.09 -11.47 -7.51
CA GLN A 55 -5.88 -11.62 -6.28
C GLN A 55 -5.27 -10.85 -5.13
N VAL A 56 -6.06 -10.00 -4.51
CA VAL A 56 -5.68 -9.20 -3.36
C VAL A 56 -5.74 -10.05 -2.08
N GLY A 57 -4.70 -9.99 -1.28
CA GLY A 57 -4.67 -10.63 0.03
C GLY A 57 -5.38 -9.79 1.11
N ASP A 58 -5.28 -10.24 2.36
CA ASP A 58 -5.89 -9.52 3.46
C ASP A 58 -5.11 -8.27 3.83
N PHE A 59 -5.82 -7.15 3.98
CA PHE A 59 -5.23 -5.89 4.37
C PHE A 59 -5.11 -5.78 5.88
N LYS A 60 -3.92 -5.40 6.34
CA LYS A 60 -3.64 -5.19 7.77
C LYS A 60 -4.11 -3.81 8.19
N GLY A 61 -5.07 -3.73 9.10
CA GLY A 61 -5.59 -2.47 9.63
C GLY A 61 -4.50 -1.54 10.19
N GLY A 62 -3.43 -2.11 10.73
CA GLY A 62 -2.27 -1.36 11.21
C GLY A 62 -1.62 -0.44 10.16
N SER A 63 -1.70 -0.81 8.88
CA SER A 63 -1.16 -0.01 7.77
C SER A 63 -1.86 1.34 7.61
N PHE A 64 -3.08 1.47 8.09
CA PHE A 64 -3.87 2.70 7.98
C PHE A 64 -3.71 3.65 9.16
N LYS A 65 -3.01 3.24 10.22
CA LYS A 65 -2.83 4.06 11.44
C LYS A 65 -2.15 5.39 11.17
N CYS A 66 -1.18 5.44 10.26
CA CYS A 66 -0.49 6.68 9.91
C CYS A 66 -1.45 7.68 9.23
N ALA A 67 -2.31 7.23 8.33
CA ALA A 67 -3.32 8.08 7.69
C ALA A 67 -4.32 8.64 8.72
N VAL A 68 -4.85 7.78 9.60
CA VAL A 68 -5.77 8.19 10.66
C VAL A 68 -5.13 9.23 11.60
N LYS A 69 -3.91 8.96 12.06
CA LYS A 69 -3.17 9.89 12.96
C LYS A 69 -2.78 11.19 12.30
N ALA A 70 -2.47 11.16 11.02
CA ALA A 70 -2.13 12.35 10.25
C ALA A 70 -3.36 13.11 9.73
N LYS A 71 -4.56 12.54 9.86
CA LYS A 71 -5.81 13.05 9.26
C LYS A 71 -5.68 13.28 7.75
N ALA A 72 -4.98 12.37 7.08
CA ALA A 72 -4.66 12.47 5.67
C ALA A 72 -5.67 11.70 4.80
N PRO A 73 -5.92 12.13 3.57
CA PRO A 73 -6.72 11.35 2.63
C PRO A 73 -6.02 10.03 2.29
N ILE A 74 -6.82 9.01 2.01
CA ILE A 74 -6.36 7.70 1.55
C ILE A 74 -6.72 7.57 0.08
N VAL A 75 -5.72 7.28 -0.76
CA VAL A 75 -5.91 7.04 -2.19
C VAL A 75 -5.71 5.55 -2.45
N PRO A 76 -6.78 4.78 -2.67
CA PRO A 76 -6.63 3.39 -3.10
C PRO A 76 -5.98 3.31 -4.47
N VAL A 77 -5.08 2.36 -4.67
CA VAL A 77 -4.40 2.14 -5.95
C VAL A 77 -4.49 0.66 -6.31
N ALA A 78 -5.09 0.36 -7.46
CA ALA A 78 -5.17 -1.00 -7.99
C ALA A 78 -4.01 -1.25 -8.95
N LEU A 79 -3.30 -2.36 -8.74
CA LEU A 79 -2.22 -2.84 -9.60
C LEU A 79 -2.66 -4.11 -10.30
N LEU A 80 -2.62 -4.12 -11.64
CA LEU A 80 -2.91 -5.29 -12.45
C LEU A 80 -1.66 -5.76 -13.18
N ASN A 81 -1.44 -7.07 -13.19
CA ASN A 81 -0.34 -7.74 -13.87
C ASN A 81 1.06 -7.32 -13.37
N ALA A 82 1.16 -6.68 -12.21
CA ALA A 82 2.44 -6.24 -11.65
C ALA A 82 3.36 -7.41 -11.24
N PHE A 83 2.83 -8.62 -11.13
CA PHE A 83 3.59 -9.84 -10.87
C PHE A 83 4.26 -10.41 -12.12
N GLU A 84 3.69 -10.19 -13.31
CA GLU A 84 4.12 -10.83 -14.57
C GLU A 84 5.59 -10.58 -14.92
N PRO A 85 6.16 -9.36 -14.76
CA PRO A 85 7.55 -9.12 -15.10
C PRO A 85 8.56 -9.98 -14.35
N PHE A 86 8.17 -10.48 -13.17
CA PHE A 86 9.05 -11.28 -12.31
C PHE A 86 8.70 -12.76 -12.26
N ASP A 87 7.46 -13.11 -12.59
CA ASP A 87 6.97 -14.50 -12.54
C ASP A 87 7.11 -15.21 -13.89
N ARG A 88 7.13 -14.44 -14.98
CA ARG A 88 7.40 -14.99 -16.31
C ARG A 88 8.89 -15.06 -16.57
N ASN A 89 9.40 -16.24 -16.83
CA ASN A 89 10.79 -16.43 -17.31
C ASN A 89 10.88 -16.09 -18.82
N SER A 90 10.53 -14.86 -19.17
CA SER A 90 10.42 -14.37 -20.55
C SER A 90 10.79 -12.87 -20.62
N ILE A 91 11.42 -12.48 -21.73
CA ILE A 91 11.72 -11.09 -22.07
C ILE A 91 10.61 -10.43 -22.92
N ALA A 92 9.48 -11.12 -23.13
CA ALA A 92 8.35 -10.57 -23.85
C ALA A 92 7.77 -9.33 -23.14
N PRO A 93 7.32 -8.32 -23.89
CA PRO A 93 6.69 -7.15 -23.30
C PRO A 93 5.49 -7.52 -22.43
N VAL A 94 5.36 -6.86 -21.28
CA VAL A 94 4.25 -7.02 -20.35
C VAL A 94 3.62 -5.66 -20.07
N THR A 95 2.30 -5.60 -20.06
CA THR A 95 1.56 -4.40 -19.68
C THR A 95 1.13 -4.48 -18.24
N VAL A 96 1.68 -3.61 -17.41
CA VAL A 96 1.25 -3.40 -16.03
C VAL A 96 0.32 -2.20 -15.99
N GLN A 97 -0.82 -2.34 -15.32
CA GLN A 97 -1.76 -1.23 -15.16
C GLN A 97 -1.73 -0.73 -13.71
N VAL A 98 -1.79 0.59 -13.57
CA VAL A 98 -1.86 1.28 -12.28
C VAL A 98 -3.07 2.20 -12.30
N HIS A 99 -4.06 1.91 -11.48
CA HIS A 99 -5.29 2.69 -11.38
C HIS A 99 -5.33 3.43 -10.04
N PHE A 100 -5.33 4.75 -10.09
CA PHE A 100 -5.56 5.59 -8.92
C PHE A 100 -7.06 5.83 -8.79
N LEU A 101 -7.63 5.38 -7.66
CA LEU A 101 -9.04 5.51 -7.38
C LEU A 101 -9.35 6.84 -6.68
N GLU A 102 -10.64 7.14 -6.56
CA GLU A 102 -11.12 8.32 -5.86
C GLU A 102 -10.57 8.39 -4.42
N PRO A 103 -9.97 9.51 -4.02
CA PRO A 103 -9.47 9.68 -2.66
C PRO A 103 -10.59 9.57 -1.62
N ILE A 104 -10.27 8.93 -0.50
CA ILE A 104 -11.16 8.85 0.67
C ILE A 104 -10.68 9.92 1.66
N PRO A 105 -11.40 11.06 1.81
CA PRO A 105 -11.00 12.11 2.71
C PRO A 105 -11.16 11.68 4.18
N TYR A 106 -10.42 12.30 5.09
CA TYR A 106 -10.45 11.99 6.50
C TYR A 106 -11.85 12.06 7.10
N GLU A 107 -12.65 13.02 6.70
CA GLU A 107 -14.03 13.24 7.15
C GLU A 107 -14.93 12.03 6.91
N VAL A 108 -14.65 11.24 5.86
CA VAL A 108 -15.41 10.03 5.52
C VAL A 108 -15.07 8.88 6.46
N TYR A 109 -13.78 8.71 6.82
CA TYR A 109 -13.35 7.54 7.59
C TYR A 109 -13.00 7.84 9.05
N GLN A 110 -13.11 9.08 9.52
CA GLN A 110 -12.69 9.49 10.87
C GLN A 110 -13.34 8.71 12.01
N SER A 111 -14.59 8.24 11.82
CA SER A 111 -15.34 7.46 12.81
C SER A 111 -15.16 5.95 12.67
N MET A 112 -14.42 5.49 11.66
CA MET A 112 -14.24 4.08 11.35
C MET A 112 -13.04 3.50 12.08
N LYS A 113 -13.13 2.21 12.41
CA LYS A 113 -11.97 1.43 12.85
C LYS A 113 -11.02 1.18 11.67
N THR A 114 -9.74 1.01 11.96
CA THR A 114 -8.73 0.73 10.91
C THR A 114 -9.02 -0.54 10.12
N THR A 115 -9.68 -1.52 10.73
CA THR A 115 -10.16 -2.73 10.05
C THR A 115 -11.28 -2.45 9.06
N GLU A 116 -12.21 -1.56 9.38
CA GLU A 116 -13.28 -1.13 8.49
C GLU A 116 -12.73 -0.32 7.30
N ILE A 117 -11.77 0.56 7.56
CA ILE A 117 -11.06 1.30 6.51
C ILE A 117 -10.36 0.33 5.56
N ALA A 118 -9.66 -0.67 6.11
CA ALA A 118 -8.98 -1.71 5.33
C ALA A 118 -9.94 -2.45 4.39
N GLU A 119 -11.12 -2.84 4.86
CA GLU A 119 -12.14 -3.52 4.06
C GLU A 119 -12.68 -2.64 2.92
N ILE A 120 -12.98 -1.37 3.20
CA ILE A 120 -13.46 -0.44 2.17
C ILE A 120 -12.40 -0.24 1.08
N VAL A 121 -11.16 -0.02 1.46
CA VAL A 121 -10.06 0.17 0.50
C VAL A 121 -9.85 -1.09 -0.32
N LYS A 122 -9.84 -2.27 0.32
CA LYS A 122 -9.71 -3.57 -0.34
C LYS A 122 -10.83 -3.79 -1.35
N THR A 123 -12.08 -3.61 -0.96
CA THR A 123 -13.25 -3.79 -1.82
C THR A 123 -13.16 -2.92 -3.07
N ARG A 124 -12.84 -1.63 -2.94
CA ARG A 124 -12.68 -0.72 -4.08
C ARG A 124 -11.58 -1.16 -5.04
N ILE A 125 -10.47 -1.66 -4.52
CA ILE A 125 -9.37 -2.19 -5.33
C ILE A 125 -9.79 -3.45 -6.05
N GLU A 126 -10.45 -4.39 -5.38
CA GLU A 126 -10.95 -5.64 -5.97
C GLU A 126 -11.98 -5.39 -7.08
N GLU A 127 -12.91 -4.47 -6.86
CA GLU A 127 -13.88 -4.05 -7.88
C GLU A 127 -13.20 -3.48 -9.12
N THR A 128 -12.19 -2.63 -8.94
CA THR A 128 -11.40 -2.07 -10.05
C THR A 128 -10.64 -3.16 -10.79
N ILE A 129 -10.00 -4.09 -10.07
CA ILE A 129 -9.30 -5.22 -10.69
C ILE A 129 -10.28 -6.05 -11.52
N ALA A 130 -11.44 -6.39 -10.98
CA ALA A 130 -12.47 -7.17 -11.68
C ALA A 130 -12.99 -6.46 -12.95
N GLU A 131 -13.06 -5.13 -12.95
CA GLU A 131 -13.48 -4.33 -14.10
C GLU A 131 -12.44 -4.38 -15.24
N TYR A 132 -11.15 -4.31 -14.91
CA TYR A 132 -10.06 -4.19 -15.89
C TYR A 132 -9.30 -5.49 -16.19
N GLU A 133 -9.58 -6.57 -15.48
CA GLU A 133 -8.95 -7.89 -15.66
C GLU A 133 -9.51 -8.67 -16.88
N LYS A 134 -10.06 -8.02 -17.83
CA LYS A 134 -10.70 -8.66 -18.98
C LYS A 134 -9.72 -9.09 -20.06
#